data_c0d0c61a28eb1bcd2930f8c433226db0
#
_entry.id   c0d0c61a28eb1bcd2930f8c433226db0
#
_cell.length_a   1.000
_cell.length_b   1.000
_cell.length_c   1.000
_cell.angle_alpha   90.00
_cell.angle_beta   90.00
_cell.angle_gamma   90.00
#
_symmetry.space_group_name_H-M   'P 1'
#
loop_
_entity.id
_entity.type
_entity.pdbx_description
1 polymer ?
#
loop_
_entity_poly.entity_id
_entity_poly.type
_entity_poly.pdbx_seq_one_letter_code
_entity_poly.pdbx_strand_id
1 'polypeptide(L)'
;MKSTVYLVVEPIQIIASDLAMNVQEYDPSAKVLIALTLKEGSEILEGHAAVRLAFVHADPSAFAGSILARALSNRGAQVIFTGDAAERKDSGIFVLQRPFSAQTTAAALQRAEMSERA
;
A
#
# COMPACT_ATOMS: atom_id res chain seq x y z
N MET A 1 12.22 12.51 -15.15
CA MET A 1 11.09 12.51 -14.20
C MET A 1 11.21 11.36 -13.21
N LYS A 2 10.91 11.61 -11.97
CA LYS A 2 10.97 10.56 -10.97
C LYS A 2 9.72 9.71 -11.04
N SER A 3 9.89 8.41 -10.98
CA SER A 3 8.76 7.49 -10.90
C SER A 3 8.11 7.59 -9.52
N THR A 4 6.80 7.43 -9.47
CA THR A 4 6.10 7.31 -8.21
C THR A 4 6.39 5.92 -7.63
N VAL A 5 6.73 5.85 -6.36
CA VAL A 5 7.09 4.60 -5.70
C VAL A 5 5.95 4.13 -4.81
N TYR A 6 5.56 2.89 -4.98
CA TYR A 6 4.56 2.21 -4.16
C TYR A 6 5.19 1.00 -3.49
N LEU A 7 4.70 0.67 -2.30
CA LEU A 7 5.10 -0.55 -1.60
C LEU A 7 3.90 -1.47 -1.48
N VAL A 8 4.11 -2.75 -1.73
CA VAL A 8 3.09 -3.78 -1.51
C VAL A 8 3.64 -4.75 -0.47
N VAL A 9 2.94 -4.90 0.66
CA VAL A 9 3.28 -5.89 1.68
C VAL A 9 2.19 -6.95 1.68
N GLU A 10 2.53 -8.13 1.18
CA GLU A 10 1.58 -9.22 1.02
C GLU A 10 2.33 -10.55 1.12
N PRO A 11 1.96 -11.44 2.07
CA PRO A 11 2.69 -12.68 2.26
C PRO A 11 2.53 -13.69 1.13
N ILE A 12 1.48 -13.58 0.32
CA ILE A 12 1.27 -14.50 -0.80
C ILE A 12 1.78 -13.83 -2.07
N GLN A 13 2.87 -14.38 -2.61
CA GLN A 13 3.60 -13.75 -3.69
C GLN A 13 2.78 -13.51 -4.95
N ILE A 14 1.93 -14.47 -5.34
CA ILE A 14 1.10 -14.30 -6.53
C ILE A 14 0.09 -13.17 -6.36
N ILE A 15 -0.44 -13.00 -5.15
CA ILE A 15 -1.35 -11.89 -4.86
C ILE A 15 -0.60 -10.57 -4.90
N ALA A 16 0.60 -10.53 -4.34
CA ALA A 16 1.43 -9.32 -4.37
C ALA A 16 1.74 -8.91 -5.82
N SER A 17 2.07 -9.88 -6.66
CA SER A 17 2.37 -9.62 -8.06
C SER A 17 1.16 -9.10 -8.82
N ASP A 18 -0.01 -9.68 -8.58
CA ASP A 18 -1.25 -9.22 -9.22
C ASP A 18 -1.56 -7.77 -8.82
N LEU A 19 -1.40 -7.46 -7.54
CA LEU A 19 -1.66 -6.10 -7.07
C LEU A 19 -0.65 -5.12 -7.69
N ALA A 20 0.61 -5.50 -7.76
CA ALA A 20 1.64 -4.67 -8.38
C ALA A 20 1.30 -4.38 -9.86
N MET A 21 0.82 -5.40 -10.59
CA MET A 21 0.39 -5.20 -11.97
C MET A 21 -0.77 -4.24 -12.08
N ASN A 22 -1.74 -4.34 -11.16
CA ASN A 22 -2.88 -3.43 -11.15
C ASN A 22 -2.45 -1.98 -10.88
N VAL A 23 -1.47 -1.79 -9.99
CA VAL A 23 -0.93 -0.46 -9.72
C VAL A 23 -0.25 0.10 -10.97
N GLN A 24 0.52 -0.72 -11.66
CA GLN A 24 1.20 -0.29 -12.88
C GLN A 24 0.24 -0.01 -14.03
N GLU A 25 -0.91 -0.67 -14.06
CA GLU A 25 -1.96 -0.32 -15.01
C GLU A 25 -2.52 1.07 -14.73
N TYR A 26 -2.69 1.40 -13.46
CA TYR A 26 -3.17 2.72 -13.07
C TYR A 26 -2.12 3.81 -13.33
N ASP A 27 -0.86 3.49 -13.06
CA ASP A 27 0.26 4.43 -13.24
C ASP A 27 1.41 3.69 -13.92
N PRO A 28 1.49 3.76 -15.26
CA PRO A 28 2.50 2.98 -16.00
C PRO A 28 3.95 3.32 -15.66
N SER A 29 4.20 4.51 -15.10
CA SER A 29 5.55 4.88 -14.67
C SER A 29 5.88 4.45 -13.25
N ALA A 30 4.94 3.83 -12.55
CA ALA A 30 5.11 3.48 -11.15
C ALA A 30 6.21 2.44 -10.95
N LYS A 31 6.98 2.64 -9.89
CA LYS A 31 7.89 1.62 -9.39
C LYS A 31 7.20 0.96 -8.19
N VAL A 32 7.02 -0.35 -8.25
CA VAL A 32 6.35 -1.08 -7.18
C VAL A 32 7.36 -1.99 -6.49
N LEU A 33 7.50 -1.80 -5.18
CA LEU A 33 8.37 -2.62 -4.34
C LEU A 33 7.49 -3.64 -3.64
N ILE A 34 7.92 -4.89 -3.59
CA ILE A 34 7.15 -5.97 -2.97
C ILE A 34 7.90 -6.51 -1.77
N ALA A 35 7.20 -6.61 -0.65
CA ALA A 35 7.70 -7.25 0.57
C ALA A 35 6.69 -8.29 1.02
N LEU A 36 7.16 -9.36 1.62
CA LEU A 36 6.27 -10.44 2.08
C LEU A 36 5.86 -10.27 3.54
N THR A 37 6.59 -9.46 4.30
CA THR A 37 6.30 -9.20 5.71
C THR A 37 6.49 -7.72 6.02
N LEU A 38 5.95 -7.29 7.16
CA LEU A 38 6.17 -5.93 7.63
C LEU A 38 7.66 -5.63 7.84
N LYS A 39 8.38 -6.60 8.40
CA LYS A 39 9.81 -6.44 8.63
C LYS A 39 10.56 -6.24 7.32
N GLU A 40 10.27 -7.08 6.32
CA GLU A 40 10.91 -6.96 5.02
C GLU A 40 10.59 -5.61 4.37
N GLY A 41 9.34 -5.14 4.54
CA GLY A 41 8.94 -3.83 4.05
C GLY A 41 9.79 -2.72 4.64
N SER A 42 10.02 -2.75 5.95
CA SER A 42 10.85 -1.74 6.59
C SER A 42 12.30 -1.78 6.11
N GLU A 43 12.83 -2.98 5.87
CA GLU A 43 14.18 -3.14 5.35
C GLU A 43 14.31 -2.60 3.93
N ILE A 44 13.32 -2.85 3.10
CA ILE A 44 13.30 -2.33 1.73
C ILE A 44 13.27 -0.80 1.74
N LEU A 45 12.50 -0.20 2.64
CA LEU A 45 12.40 1.25 2.71
C LEU A 45 13.71 1.94 3.12
N GLU A 46 14.63 1.23 3.75
CA GLU A 46 15.92 1.81 4.09
C GLU A 46 16.66 2.32 2.85
N GLY A 47 16.43 1.72 1.70
CA GLY A 47 17.03 2.15 0.45
C GLY A 47 16.19 3.14 -0.36
N HIS A 48 15.06 3.57 0.18
CA HIS A 48 14.12 4.39 -0.59
C HIS A 48 13.60 5.54 0.28
N ALA A 49 14.00 6.76 -0.07
CA ALA A 49 13.63 7.94 0.70
C ALA A 49 12.18 8.37 0.46
N ALA A 50 11.63 8.07 -0.70
CA ALA A 50 10.29 8.52 -1.07
C ALA A 50 9.41 7.33 -1.42
N VAL A 51 8.27 7.22 -0.74
CA VAL A 51 7.22 6.26 -1.07
C VAL A 51 5.89 7.02 -0.96
N ARG A 52 5.09 6.96 -1.99
CA ARG A 52 3.82 7.66 -2.00
C ARG A 52 2.74 6.93 -1.22
N LEU A 53 2.70 5.60 -1.36
CA LEU A 53 1.61 4.82 -0.81
C LEU A 53 2.04 3.37 -0.63
N ALA A 54 1.52 2.72 0.41
CA ALA A 54 1.76 1.31 0.67
C ALA A 54 0.43 0.56 0.77
N PHE A 55 0.35 -0.59 0.09
CA PHE A 55 -0.71 -1.56 0.31
C PHE A 55 -0.19 -2.56 1.33
N VAL A 56 -0.93 -2.77 2.42
CA VAL A 56 -0.45 -3.60 3.53
C VAL A 56 -1.49 -4.64 3.90
N HIS A 57 -1.10 -5.91 3.82
CA HIS A 57 -1.92 -7.02 4.29
C HIS A 57 -1.55 -7.30 5.74
N ALA A 58 -2.25 -6.66 6.67
CA ALA A 58 -2.03 -6.82 8.10
C ALA A 58 -3.22 -6.27 8.86
N ASP A 59 -3.38 -6.73 10.09
CA ASP A 59 -4.35 -6.11 10.98
C ASP A 59 -3.90 -4.67 11.26
N PRO A 60 -4.79 -3.67 11.12
CA PRO A 60 -4.39 -2.29 11.31
C PRO A 60 -3.77 -1.98 12.66
N SER A 61 -4.23 -2.62 13.74
CA SER A 61 -3.65 -2.37 15.06
C SER A 61 -2.25 -2.95 15.19
N ALA A 62 -1.99 -4.12 14.59
CA ALA A 62 -0.66 -4.70 14.57
C ALA A 62 0.29 -3.84 13.72
N PHE A 63 -0.19 -3.36 12.59
CA PHE A 63 0.59 -2.49 11.73
C PHE A 63 0.97 -1.19 12.44
N ALA A 64 0.04 -0.58 13.17
CA ALA A 64 0.25 0.72 13.80
C ALA A 64 1.44 0.74 14.75
N GLY A 65 1.75 -0.40 15.40
CA GLY A 65 2.89 -0.50 16.30
C GLY A 65 4.19 -0.91 15.63
N SER A 66 4.20 -1.07 14.31
CA SER A 66 5.37 -1.63 13.62
C SER A 66 6.37 -0.55 13.23
N ILE A 67 7.60 -0.99 12.98
CA ILE A 67 8.66 -0.13 12.46
C ILE A 67 8.26 0.40 11.08
N LEU A 68 7.60 -0.45 10.28
CA LEU A 68 7.14 -0.05 8.95
C LEU A 68 6.16 1.11 9.02
N ALA A 69 5.22 1.09 9.97
CA ALA A 69 4.26 2.18 10.12
C ALA A 69 4.96 3.50 10.35
N ARG A 70 5.97 3.49 11.23
CA ARG A 70 6.75 4.69 11.51
C ARG A 70 7.52 5.15 10.28
N ALA A 71 8.13 4.22 9.57
CA ALA A 71 8.90 4.55 8.36
C ALA A 71 8.02 5.18 7.28
N LEU A 72 6.82 4.65 7.09
CA LEU A 72 5.87 5.20 6.13
C LEU A 72 5.36 6.57 6.56
N SER A 73 5.05 6.71 7.85
CA SER A 73 4.60 7.99 8.39
C SER A 73 5.66 9.08 8.21
N ASN A 74 6.93 8.75 8.44
CA ASN A 74 8.03 9.70 8.27
C ASN A 74 8.18 10.16 6.83
N ARG A 75 7.70 9.38 5.88
CA ARG A 75 7.75 9.71 4.46
C ARG A 75 6.47 10.38 3.94
N GLY A 76 5.48 10.55 4.81
CA GLY A 76 4.18 11.06 4.40
C GLY A 76 3.42 10.11 3.49
N ALA A 77 3.74 8.81 3.52
CA ALA A 77 3.10 7.84 2.68
C ALA A 77 1.71 7.49 3.22
N GLN A 78 0.76 7.30 2.31
CA GLN A 78 -0.56 6.81 2.68
C GLN A 78 -0.54 5.29 2.74
N VAL A 79 -1.49 4.70 3.48
CA VAL A 79 -1.60 3.26 3.64
C VAL A 79 -2.99 2.81 3.25
N ILE A 80 -3.05 1.77 2.42
CA ILE A 80 -4.30 1.07 2.09
C ILE A 80 -4.15 -0.36 2.61
N PHE A 81 -5.06 -0.76 3.50
CA PHE A 81 -5.05 -2.13 4.01
C PHE A 81 -5.76 -3.05 3.02
N THR A 82 -5.24 -4.27 2.87
CA THR A 82 -5.83 -5.27 1.98
C THR A 82 -6.36 -6.44 2.81
N GLY A 83 -7.27 -7.22 2.23
CA GLY A 83 -7.84 -8.39 2.90
C GLY A 83 -9.21 -8.12 3.48
N ASP A 84 -9.52 -8.78 4.59
CA ASP A 84 -10.88 -8.80 5.15
C ASP A 84 -11.14 -7.74 6.22
N ALA A 85 -10.48 -6.62 6.14
CA ALA A 85 -10.65 -5.53 7.11
C ALA A 85 -11.80 -4.58 6.75
N ALA A 86 -12.72 -5.03 5.92
CA ALA A 86 -13.80 -4.19 5.39
C ALA A 86 -14.75 -3.67 6.46
N GLU A 87 -14.85 -4.35 7.60
CA GLU A 87 -15.75 -3.94 8.66
C GLU A 87 -15.24 -2.71 9.42
N ARG A 88 -14.02 -2.29 9.19
CA ARG A 88 -13.44 -1.16 9.92
C ARG A 88 -13.60 0.14 9.16
N LYS A 89 -14.84 0.49 8.88
CA LYS A 89 -15.16 1.67 8.06
C LYS A 89 -15.08 2.98 8.82
N ASP A 90 -15.01 2.92 10.13
CA ASP A 90 -15.24 4.07 10.99
C ASP A 90 -13.99 4.89 11.32
N SER A 91 -12.81 4.45 10.91
CA SER A 91 -11.57 5.06 11.39
C SER A 91 -10.77 5.78 10.32
N GLY A 92 -11.36 6.05 9.15
CA GLY A 92 -10.64 6.70 8.07
C GLY A 92 -9.60 5.80 7.42
N ILE A 93 -9.67 4.51 7.67
CA ILE A 93 -8.76 3.54 7.08
C ILE A 93 -9.22 3.17 5.69
N PHE A 94 -8.31 3.22 4.73
CA PHE A 94 -8.59 2.75 3.37
C PHE A 94 -8.39 1.25 3.30
N VAL A 95 -9.34 0.55 2.70
CA VAL A 95 -9.30 -0.91 2.58
C VAL A 95 -9.56 -1.31 1.13
N LEU A 96 -8.77 -2.26 0.63
CA LEU A 96 -8.97 -2.86 -0.67
C LEU A 96 -9.21 -4.36 -0.46
N GLN A 97 -10.40 -4.82 -0.81
CA GLN A 97 -10.79 -6.21 -0.62
C GLN A 97 -10.31 -7.11 -1.76
N ARG A 98 -10.06 -8.35 -1.44
CA ARG A 98 -9.76 -9.39 -2.42
C ARG A 98 -11.05 -9.96 -3.02
N PRO A 99 -11.02 -10.44 -4.26
CA PRO A 99 -9.90 -10.38 -5.20
C PRO A 99 -9.69 -8.97 -5.75
N PHE A 100 -8.44 -8.63 -6.02
CA PHE A 100 -8.12 -7.33 -6.59
C PHE A 100 -8.36 -7.32 -8.10
N SER A 101 -8.80 -6.19 -8.61
CA SER A 101 -8.87 -5.95 -10.04
C SER A 101 -8.25 -4.61 -10.35
N ALA A 102 -7.98 -4.35 -11.63
CA ALA A 102 -7.47 -3.04 -12.03
C ALA A 102 -8.46 -1.94 -11.64
N GLN A 103 -9.76 -2.18 -11.77
CA GLN A 103 -10.79 -1.21 -11.40
C GLN A 103 -10.84 -0.93 -9.91
N THR A 104 -10.84 -1.97 -9.07
CA THR A 104 -10.91 -1.75 -7.61
C THR A 104 -9.64 -1.13 -7.09
N THR A 105 -8.50 -1.50 -7.64
CA THR A 105 -7.20 -0.91 -7.28
C THR A 105 -7.16 0.56 -7.66
N ALA A 106 -7.58 0.90 -8.88
CA ALA A 106 -7.61 2.29 -9.33
C ALA A 106 -8.55 3.14 -8.48
N ALA A 107 -9.72 2.60 -8.12
CA ALA A 107 -10.67 3.32 -7.27
C ALA A 107 -10.08 3.60 -5.89
N ALA A 108 -9.35 2.64 -5.32
CA ALA A 108 -8.70 2.82 -4.02
C ALA A 108 -7.62 3.90 -4.09
N LEU A 109 -6.81 3.88 -5.15
CA LEU A 109 -5.77 4.88 -5.34
C LEU A 109 -6.36 6.28 -5.54
N GLN A 110 -7.43 6.39 -6.30
CA GLN A 110 -8.10 7.67 -6.51
C GLN A 110 -8.66 8.22 -5.20
N ARG A 111 -9.25 7.37 -4.36
CA ARG A 111 -9.75 7.81 -3.07
C ARG A 111 -8.63 8.32 -2.17
N ALA A 112 -7.49 7.64 -2.17
CA ALA A 112 -6.34 8.07 -1.39
C ALA A 112 -5.82 9.41 -1.86
N GLU A 113 -5.76 9.62 -3.18
CA GLU A 113 -5.33 10.90 -3.74
C GLU A 113 -6.29 12.03 -3.37
N MET A 114 -7.60 11.77 -3.43
CA MET A 114 -8.60 12.78 -3.06
C MET A 114 -8.50 13.16 -1.58
N SER A 115 -8.26 12.17 -0.71
CA SER A 115 -8.07 12.42 0.71
C SER A 115 -6.84 13.28 0.97
N GLU A 116 -5.78 13.06 0.23
CA GLU A 116 -4.55 13.84 0.35
C GLU A 116 -4.76 15.31 -0.02
N ARG A 117 -5.62 15.55 -1.01
CA ARG A 117 -5.91 16.91 -1.46
C ARG A 117 -6.87 17.67 -0.55
N ALA A 118 -7.66 16.91 0.18
CA ALA A 118 -8.57 17.52 1.13
C ALA A 118 -7.84 17.99 2.38
#